data_67ca9d20b3823ad413ff148fd9e46d0f
#
_entry.id   67ca9d20b3823ad413ff148fd9e46d0f
#
_cell.length_a   1.000
_cell.length_b   1.000
_cell.length_c   1.000
_cell.angle_alpha   90.00
_cell.angle_beta   90.00
_cell.angle_gamma   90.00
#
_symmetry.space_group_name_H-M   'P 1'
#
loop_
_entity.id
_entity.type
_entity.pdbx_description
1 polymer ?
#
loop_
_entity_poly.entity_id
_entity_poly.type
_entity_poly.pdbx_seq_one_letter_code
_entity_poly.pdbx_strand_id
1 'polypeptide(L)'
;MTSTNVAKVPPLSDDEVVAVCYLCHDDGGTDEADQPLRRDCACRGTDAGFVHLSCLAEFASFQSKQTNDMNEFIKPWELCPGCNQYYQNDLAVDIATKFVSFVRRQYPHDTQKQVESLYVKLSALIDMIDRLQPVQKREQKRVQGGQWPTLK
;
A
#
# COMPACT_ATOMS: atom_id res chain seq x y z
N MET A 1 -12.21 -51.32 -37.62
CA MET A 1 -12.48 -49.87 -37.56
C MET A 1 -12.89 -49.56 -36.13
N THR A 2 -11.92 -49.16 -35.28
CA THR A 2 -12.11 -48.88 -33.87
C THR A 2 -12.02 -47.37 -33.68
N SER A 3 -13.17 -46.71 -33.41
CA SER A 3 -13.27 -45.32 -33.09
C SER A 3 -12.87 -45.11 -31.61
N THR A 4 -11.79 -44.46 -31.36
CA THR A 4 -11.38 -43.98 -30.03
C THR A 4 -12.12 -42.69 -29.70
N ASN A 5 -13.09 -42.77 -28.77
CA ASN A 5 -13.71 -41.61 -28.15
C ASN A 5 -12.69 -40.94 -27.21
N VAL A 6 -12.13 -39.82 -27.65
CA VAL A 6 -11.38 -38.93 -26.79
C VAL A 6 -12.40 -38.11 -25.99
N ALA A 7 -12.52 -38.38 -24.70
CA ALA A 7 -13.33 -37.60 -23.77
C ALA A 7 -12.72 -36.18 -23.71
N LYS A 8 -13.50 -35.20 -24.19
CA LYS A 8 -13.20 -33.78 -24.08
C LYS A 8 -13.33 -33.36 -22.61
N VAL A 9 -12.19 -33.17 -21.94
CA VAL A 9 -12.15 -32.56 -20.61
C VAL A 9 -12.76 -31.17 -20.73
N PRO A 10 -13.78 -30.82 -19.93
CA PRO A 10 -14.29 -29.46 -19.91
C PRO A 10 -13.20 -28.52 -19.42
N PRO A 11 -13.08 -27.30 -19.96
CA PRO A 11 -12.16 -26.31 -19.41
C PRO A 11 -12.60 -26.01 -17.97
N LEU A 12 -11.64 -26.11 -17.04
CA LEU A 12 -11.79 -25.57 -15.71
C LEU A 12 -12.12 -24.09 -15.88
N SER A 13 -13.30 -23.67 -15.46
CA SER A 13 -13.63 -22.27 -15.30
C SER A 13 -12.74 -21.76 -14.18
N ASP A 14 -11.63 -21.11 -14.52
CA ASP A 14 -10.94 -20.20 -13.64
C ASP A 14 -11.97 -19.10 -13.34
N ASP A 15 -12.61 -19.17 -12.18
CA ASP A 15 -13.31 -18.03 -11.58
C ASP A 15 -12.21 -17.01 -11.28
N GLU A 16 -11.93 -16.20 -12.28
CA GLU A 16 -11.01 -15.07 -12.16
C GLU A 16 -11.66 -14.09 -11.19
N VAL A 17 -11.20 -14.13 -9.93
CA VAL A 17 -11.68 -13.24 -8.88
C VAL A 17 -11.26 -11.83 -9.29
N VAL A 18 -12.19 -11.09 -9.85
CA VAL A 18 -11.97 -9.70 -10.22
C VAL A 18 -11.81 -8.88 -8.94
N ALA A 19 -10.64 -8.30 -8.76
CA ALA A 19 -10.38 -7.42 -7.63
C ALA A 19 -11.25 -6.16 -7.75
N VAL A 20 -11.93 -5.78 -6.66
CA VAL A 20 -12.76 -4.57 -6.59
C VAL A 20 -12.26 -3.63 -5.50
N CYS A 21 -12.43 -2.33 -5.73
CA CYS A 21 -12.14 -1.32 -4.70
C CYS A 21 -13.13 -1.45 -3.55
N TYR A 22 -12.63 -1.64 -2.32
CA TYR A 22 -13.51 -1.81 -1.15
C TYR A 22 -14.26 -0.53 -0.74
N LEU A 23 -13.93 0.63 -1.33
CA LEU A 23 -14.59 1.93 -1.06
C LEU A 23 -15.67 2.27 -2.09
N CYS A 24 -15.38 2.18 -3.38
CA CYS A 24 -16.34 2.53 -4.43
C CYS A 24 -17.04 1.30 -5.04
N HIS A 25 -16.55 0.08 -4.76
CA HIS A 25 -17.04 -1.20 -5.31
C HIS A 25 -16.94 -1.29 -6.84
N ASP A 26 -16.07 -0.47 -7.43
CA ASP A 26 -15.78 -0.51 -8.85
C ASP A 26 -14.75 -1.62 -9.13
N ASP A 27 -15.01 -2.41 -10.18
CA ASP A 27 -14.15 -3.50 -10.66
C ASP A 27 -13.22 -3.06 -11.80
N GLY A 28 -13.26 -1.77 -12.17
CA GLY A 28 -12.54 -1.21 -13.31
C GLY A 28 -11.02 -1.32 -13.25
N GLY A 29 -10.45 -1.71 -12.12
CA GLY A 29 -9.01 -1.90 -11.94
C GLY A 29 -8.18 -0.61 -11.96
N THR A 30 -8.73 0.51 -12.42
CA THR A 30 -8.08 1.82 -12.48
C THR A 30 -8.97 2.90 -11.89
N ASP A 31 -8.34 3.90 -11.27
CA ASP A 31 -9.04 5.10 -10.80
C ASP A 31 -9.19 6.15 -11.93
N GLU A 32 -9.80 7.31 -11.64
CA GLU A 32 -9.97 8.42 -12.60
C GLU A 32 -8.64 8.92 -13.19
N ALA A 33 -7.51 8.63 -12.53
CA ALA A 33 -6.17 8.95 -13.01
C ALA A 33 -5.51 7.78 -13.75
N ASP A 34 -6.29 6.76 -14.17
CA ASP A 34 -5.82 5.54 -14.83
C ASP A 34 -4.79 4.75 -14.00
N GLN A 35 -4.91 4.81 -12.68
CA GLN A 35 -4.04 4.09 -11.76
C GLN A 35 -4.68 2.76 -11.34
N PRO A 36 -3.89 1.68 -11.27
CA PRO A 36 -4.40 0.37 -10.90
C PRO A 36 -4.82 0.33 -9.43
N LEU A 37 -5.71 -0.60 -9.10
CA LEU A 37 -6.01 -0.95 -7.72
C LEU A 37 -4.73 -1.31 -6.95
N ARG A 38 -4.60 -0.78 -5.73
CA ARG A 38 -3.49 -1.00 -4.82
C ARG A 38 -3.91 -1.92 -3.68
N ARG A 39 -2.98 -2.75 -3.21
CA ARG A 39 -3.17 -3.65 -2.07
C ARG A 39 -1.92 -3.72 -1.20
N ASP A 40 -1.49 -2.59 -0.67
CA ASP A 40 -0.30 -2.50 0.17
C ASP A 40 -0.68 -2.27 1.65
N CYS A 41 -1.53 -3.16 2.17
CA CYS A 41 -1.88 -3.25 3.58
C CYS A 41 -1.87 -4.73 4.04
N ALA A 42 -2.07 -4.97 5.34
CA ALA A 42 -2.07 -6.32 5.91
C ALA A 42 -3.43 -7.04 5.81
N CYS A 43 -4.41 -6.49 5.08
CA CYS A 43 -5.69 -7.16 4.86
C CYS A 43 -5.50 -8.53 4.23
N ARG A 44 -6.22 -9.52 4.75
CA ARG A 44 -6.16 -10.91 4.32
C ARG A 44 -7.45 -11.28 3.60
N GLY A 45 -7.35 -12.21 2.64
CA GLY A 45 -8.45 -12.65 1.79
C GLY A 45 -8.22 -12.32 0.33
N THR A 46 -8.83 -13.07 -0.57
CA THR A 46 -8.68 -12.92 -2.03
C THR A 46 -9.14 -11.55 -2.50
N ASP A 47 -10.22 -11.01 -1.89
CA ASP A 47 -10.90 -9.79 -2.31
C ASP A 47 -10.66 -8.60 -1.36
N ALA A 48 -9.85 -8.80 -0.29
CA ALA A 48 -9.67 -7.80 0.74
C ALA A 48 -8.52 -6.83 0.43
N GLY A 49 -8.74 -5.56 0.72
CA GLY A 49 -7.68 -4.55 0.75
C GLY A 49 -7.33 -3.91 -0.59
N PHE A 50 -8.03 -4.23 -1.67
CA PHE A 50 -7.85 -3.53 -2.93
C PHE A 50 -8.54 -2.16 -2.89
N VAL A 51 -7.85 -1.11 -3.32
CA VAL A 51 -8.36 0.27 -3.26
C VAL A 51 -7.75 1.12 -4.36
N HIS A 52 -8.52 2.04 -4.91
CA HIS A 52 -7.98 3.14 -5.70
C HIS A 52 -7.35 4.17 -4.77
N LEU A 53 -6.21 4.71 -5.16
CA LEU A 53 -5.54 5.76 -4.39
C LEU A 53 -6.41 7.01 -4.23
N SER A 54 -7.19 7.37 -5.24
CA SER A 54 -8.14 8.49 -5.20
C SER A 54 -9.24 8.27 -4.16
N CYS A 55 -9.89 7.10 -4.18
CA CYS A 55 -10.91 6.73 -3.20
C CYS A 55 -10.39 6.74 -1.77
N LEU A 56 -9.18 6.22 -1.56
CA LEU A 56 -8.54 6.21 -0.25
C LEU A 56 -8.22 7.63 0.23
N ALA A 57 -7.71 8.49 -0.64
CA ALA A 57 -7.41 9.88 -0.31
C ALA A 57 -8.69 10.69 -0.02
N GLU A 58 -9.78 10.43 -0.74
CA GLU A 58 -11.08 11.06 -0.48
C GLU A 58 -11.64 10.62 0.87
N PHE A 59 -11.65 9.32 1.16
CA PHE A 59 -12.04 8.77 2.45
C PHE A 59 -11.23 9.38 3.58
N ALA A 60 -9.89 9.40 3.48
CA ALA A 60 -9.01 9.98 4.48
C ALA A 60 -9.27 11.49 4.69
N SER A 61 -9.48 12.23 3.60
CA SER A 61 -9.84 13.65 3.64
C SER A 61 -11.15 13.90 4.39
N PHE A 62 -12.15 13.06 4.14
CA PHE A 62 -13.43 13.13 4.82
C PHE A 62 -13.28 12.88 6.32
N GLN A 63 -12.61 11.80 6.71
CA GLN A 63 -12.38 11.44 8.12
C GLN A 63 -11.61 12.53 8.87
N SER A 64 -10.54 13.06 8.29
CA SER A 64 -9.73 14.11 8.90
C SER A 64 -10.53 15.40 9.18
N LYS A 65 -11.52 15.71 8.37
CA LYS A 65 -12.38 16.90 8.59
C LYS A 65 -13.37 16.72 9.73
N GLN A 66 -13.61 15.50 10.22
CA GLN A 66 -14.57 15.22 11.29
C GLN A 66 -13.96 15.38 12.69
N THR A 67 -12.65 15.63 12.81
CA THR A 67 -11.96 15.67 14.09
C THR A 67 -11.08 16.91 14.24
N ASN A 68 -10.90 17.34 15.50
CA ASN A 68 -9.91 18.33 15.88
C ASN A 68 -8.70 17.69 16.60
N ASP A 69 -8.78 16.40 16.92
CA ASP A 69 -7.65 15.67 17.48
C ASP A 69 -6.63 15.37 16.40
N MET A 70 -5.35 15.67 16.65
CA MET A 70 -4.29 15.54 15.66
C MET A 70 -4.01 14.09 15.32
N ASN A 71 -4.08 13.16 16.28
CA ASN A 71 -3.82 11.75 16.01
C ASN A 71 -4.94 11.16 15.14
N GLU A 72 -6.20 11.48 15.45
CA GLU A 72 -7.34 11.05 14.64
C GLU A 72 -7.36 11.74 13.26
N PHE A 73 -6.80 12.95 13.15
CA PHE A 73 -6.64 13.67 11.89
C PHE A 73 -5.63 12.98 10.95
N ILE A 74 -4.53 12.46 11.50
CA ILE A 74 -3.44 11.81 10.76
C ILE A 74 -3.79 10.36 10.43
N LYS A 75 -4.42 9.65 11.36
CA LYS A 75 -4.67 8.21 11.33
C LYS A 75 -5.18 7.65 9.99
N PRO A 76 -6.17 8.24 9.31
CA PRO A 76 -6.67 7.71 8.04
C PRO A 76 -5.67 7.81 6.87
N TRP A 77 -4.60 8.59 7.03
CA TRP A 77 -3.52 8.73 6.06
C TRP A 77 -2.36 7.73 6.26
N GLU A 78 -2.34 7.07 7.41
CA GLU A 78 -1.30 6.11 7.76
C GLU A 78 -1.82 4.69 7.90
N LEU A 79 -3.06 4.52 8.39
CA LEU A 79 -3.63 3.23 8.75
C LEU A 79 -4.77 2.83 7.81
N CYS A 80 -4.73 1.58 7.38
CA CYS A 80 -5.82 0.97 6.63
C CYS A 80 -7.08 0.86 7.50
N PRO A 81 -8.24 1.37 7.07
CA PRO A 81 -9.47 1.31 7.86
C PRO A 81 -10.00 -0.12 8.07
N GLY A 82 -9.61 -1.07 7.21
CA GLY A 82 -10.05 -2.45 7.30
C GLY A 82 -9.26 -3.29 8.31
N CYS A 83 -7.93 -3.15 8.33
CA CYS A 83 -7.07 -3.97 9.20
C CYS A 83 -6.33 -3.20 10.30
N ASN A 84 -6.46 -1.88 10.32
CA ASN A 84 -5.81 -0.97 11.27
C ASN A 84 -4.27 -1.12 11.35
N GLN A 85 -3.66 -1.50 10.23
CA GLN A 85 -2.21 -1.60 10.08
C GLN A 85 -1.73 -0.48 9.17
N TYR A 86 -0.47 -0.08 9.33
CA TYR A 86 0.15 0.91 8.47
C TYR A 86 0.14 0.47 7.01
N TYR A 87 -0.12 1.40 6.11
CA TYR A 87 0.11 1.20 4.69
C TYR A 87 1.60 0.91 4.44
N GLN A 88 1.88 0.17 3.39
CA GLN A 88 3.23 -0.29 3.07
C GLN A 88 3.62 0.10 1.64
N ASN A 89 4.89 -0.02 1.34
CA ASN A 89 5.45 0.16 0.01
C ASN A 89 5.04 1.49 -0.65
N ASP A 90 4.78 1.45 -1.94
CA ASP A 90 4.43 2.63 -2.74
C ASP A 90 3.12 3.28 -2.28
N LEU A 91 2.15 2.49 -1.81
CA LEU A 91 0.89 3.03 -1.31
C LEU A 91 1.10 3.97 -0.11
N ALA A 92 2.00 3.62 0.81
CA ALA A 92 2.32 4.47 1.97
C ALA A 92 2.87 5.84 1.52
N VAL A 93 3.76 5.86 0.54
CA VAL A 93 4.35 7.10 -0.01
C VAL A 93 3.31 7.90 -0.79
N ASP A 94 2.49 7.23 -1.60
CA ASP A 94 1.50 7.87 -2.45
C ASP A 94 0.39 8.51 -1.61
N ILE A 95 -0.14 7.80 -0.62
CA ILE A 95 -1.19 8.35 0.27
C ILE A 95 -0.64 9.49 1.14
N ALA A 96 0.59 9.39 1.64
CA ALA A 96 1.25 10.46 2.37
C ALA A 96 1.48 11.71 1.48
N THR A 97 1.74 11.51 0.20
CA THR A 97 1.86 12.62 -0.78
C THR A 97 0.50 13.30 -1.01
N LYS A 98 -0.59 12.52 -1.08
CA LYS A 98 -1.95 13.07 -1.13
C LYS A 98 -2.30 13.83 0.16
N PHE A 99 -1.85 13.35 1.33
CA PHE A 99 -2.01 14.03 2.61
C PHE A 99 -1.36 15.43 2.62
N VAL A 100 -0.09 15.54 2.21
CA VAL A 100 0.59 16.84 2.09
C VAL A 100 -0.18 17.78 1.18
N SER A 101 -0.67 17.29 0.04
CA SER A 101 -1.44 18.08 -0.92
C SER A 101 -2.79 18.53 -0.34
N PHE A 102 -3.46 17.66 0.41
CA PHE A 102 -4.70 17.96 1.13
C PHE A 102 -4.48 19.05 2.17
N VAL A 103 -3.46 18.90 3.03
CA VAL A 103 -3.16 19.87 4.10
C VAL A 103 -2.81 21.24 3.52
N ARG A 104 -1.95 21.29 2.50
CA ARG A 104 -1.59 22.57 1.85
C ARG A 104 -2.79 23.30 1.28
N ARG A 105 -3.76 22.58 0.73
CA ARG A 105 -4.96 23.16 0.12
C ARG A 105 -6.01 23.57 1.14
N GLN A 106 -6.24 22.75 2.17
CA GLN A 106 -7.33 22.95 3.13
C GLN A 106 -6.90 23.78 4.36
N TYR A 107 -5.63 23.71 4.74
CA TYR A 107 -5.07 24.29 5.93
C TYR A 107 -3.78 25.09 5.64
N PRO A 108 -3.82 26.09 4.72
CA PRO A 108 -2.61 26.78 4.24
C PRO A 108 -1.90 27.58 5.33
N HIS A 109 -2.59 27.94 6.42
CA HIS A 109 -2.04 28.74 7.53
C HIS A 109 -1.84 27.90 8.81
N ASP A 110 -2.14 26.61 8.80
CA ASP A 110 -1.95 25.72 9.95
C ASP A 110 -0.57 25.05 9.85
N THR A 111 0.43 25.71 10.44
CA THR A 111 1.81 25.22 10.42
C THR A 111 1.96 23.85 11.06
N GLN A 112 1.19 23.55 12.12
CA GLN A 112 1.27 22.27 12.80
C GLN A 112 0.82 21.14 11.87
N LYS A 113 -0.34 21.25 11.22
CA LYS A 113 -0.82 20.26 10.27
C LYS A 113 0.13 20.09 9.08
N GLN A 114 0.74 21.20 8.62
CA GLN A 114 1.72 21.14 7.54
C GLN A 114 2.96 20.34 7.94
N VAL A 115 3.52 20.59 9.12
CA VAL A 115 4.68 19.85 9.65
C VAL A 115 4.35 18.38 9.81
N GLU A 116 3.21 18.05 10.42
CA GLU A 116 2.78 16.65 10.60
C GLU A 116 2.60 15.92 9.28
N SER A 117 2.00 16.56 8.28
CA SER A 117 1.84 15.93 6.95
C SER A 117 3.18 15.64 6.27
N LEU A 118 4.17 16.50 6.43
CA LEU A 118 5.53 16.29 5.93
C LEU A 118 6.25 15.19 6.72
N TYR A 119 6.03 15.11 8.04
CA TYR A 119 6.59 14.06 8.86
C TYR A 119 6.07 12.67 8.45
N VAL A 120 4.75 12.52 8.26
CA VAL A 120 4.15 11.28 7.76
C VAL A 120 4.77 10.88 6.42
N LYS A 121 4.93 11.83 5.49
CA LYS A 121 5.57 11.54 4.20
C LYS A 121 7.03 11.13 4.34
N LEU A 122 7.78 11.81 5.20
CA LEU A 122 9.19 11.47 5.46
C LEU A 122 9.33 10.07 6.05
N SER A 123 8.49 9.71 7.02
CA SER A 123 8.46 8.36 7.62
C SER A 123 8.19 7.28 6.58
N ALA A 124 7.19 7.48 5.71
CA ALA A 124 6.89 6.54 4.63
C ALA A 124 8.06 6.34 3.65
N LEU A 125 8.78 7.42 3.33
CA LEU A 125 9.98 7.35 2.47
C LEU A 125 11.14 6.63 3.15
N ILE A 126 11.38 6.86 4.43
CA ILE A 126 12.41 6.16 5.21
C ILE A 126 12.12 4.67 5.25
N ASP A 127 10.90 4.28 5.57
CA ASP A 127 10.48 2.87 5.62
C ASP A 127 10.66 2.17 4.26
N MET A 128 10.36 2.88 3.17
CA MET A 128 10.58 2.37 1.83
C MET A 128 12.06 2.16 1.53
N ILE A 129 12.92 3.14 1.88
CA ILE A 129 14.38 3.06 1.69
C ILE A 129 14.97 1.91 2.52
N ASP A 130 14.57 1.76 3.77
CA ASP A 130 15.04 0.69 4.67
C ASP A 130 14.67 -0.70 4.15
N ARG A 131 13.53 -0.84 3.51
CA ARG A 131 13.11 -2.10 2.86
C ARG A 131 13.91 -2.41 1.59
N LEU A 132 14.33 -1.40 0.85
CA LEU A 132 15.15 -1.57 -0.36
C LEU A 132 16.63 -1.90 -0.05
N GLN A 133 17.11 -1.68 1.19
CA GLN A 133 18.49 -1.93 1.62
C GLN A 133 18.82 -3.32 2.20
N PRO A 134 17.95 -4.33 2.31
CA PRO A 134 18.27 -5.60 2.96
C PRO A 134 19.36 -6.41 2.25
N VAL A 135 19.60 -6.16 0.98
CA VAL A 135 20.59 -6.91 0.17
C VAL A 135 22.01 -6.50 0.53
N GLN A 136 22.30 -5.22 0.70
CA GLN A 136 23.66 -4.75 0.99
C GLN A 136 24.14 -5.10 2.41
N LYS A 137 23.26 -5.08 3.42
CA LYS A 137 23.62 -5.48 4.79
C LYS A 137 23.89 -6.98 4.93
N ARG A 138 23.23 -7.83 4.15
CA ARG A 138 23.49 -9.29 4.14
C ARG A 138 24.82 -9.60 3.47
N GLU A 139 25.18 -8.91 2.44
CA GLU A 139 26.44 -9.10 1.72
C GLU A 139 27.64 -8.60 2.52
N GLN A 140 27.54 -7.47 3.20
CA GLN A 140 28.58 -7.00 4.12
C GLN A 140 28.83 -7.94 5.31
N LYS A 141 27.78 -8.53 5.90
CA LYS A 141 27.94 -9.55 6.94
C LYS A 141 28.60 -10.84 6.42
N ARG A 142 28.39 -11.19 5.16
CA ARG A 142 29.00 -12.37 4.53
C ARG A 142 30.47 -12.17 4.26
N VAL A 143 30.89 -10.97 3.89
CA VAL A 143 32.29 -10.60 3.64
C VAL A 143 33.07 -10.44 4.95
N GLN A 144 32.48 -9.91 6.00
CA GLN A 144 33.12 -9.73 7.31
C GLN A 144 33.16 -11.01 8.17
N GLY A 145 32.30 -12.02 7.87
CA GLY A 145 32.27 -13.32 8.57
C GLY A 145 33.23 -14.36 8.04
N GLY A 146 33.92 -14.09 6.95
CA GLY A 146 34.87 -15.00 6.33
C GLY A 146 36.28 -14.94 6.95
N GLN A 147 36.40 -15.20 8.26
CA GLN A 147 37.69 -15.41 8.87
C GLN A 147 38.16 -16.85 8.55
N TRP A 148 39.11 -16.96 7.65
CA TRP A 148 39.74 -18.25 7.30
C TRP A 148 40.41 -18.84 8.51
N PRO A 149 40.27 -20.15 8.79
CA PRO A 149 41.05 -20.80 9.84
C PRO A 149 42.53 -20.82 9.43
N THR A 150 43.35 -20.21 10.25
CA THR A 150 44.82 -20.32 10.16
C THR A 150 45.21 -21.78 10.36
N LEU A 151 45.71 -22.43 9.31
CA LEU A 151 46.37 -23.71 9.40
C LEU A 151 47.63 -23.56 10.25
N LYS A 152 47.68 -24.31 11.35
CA LYS A 152 48.94 -24.60 12.09
C LYS A 152 49.52 -25.88 11.56
#